data_6c0d5293ffa4c7da5d23f2c16660bf20
#
_entry.id   6c0d5293ffa4c7da5d23f2c16660bf20
#
_cell.length_a   1.000
_cell.length_b   1.000
_cell.length_c   1.000
_cell.angle_alpha   90.00
_cell.angle_beta   90.00
_cell.angle_gamma   90.00
#
_symmetry.space_group_name_H-M   'P 1'
#
loop_
_entity.id
_entity.type
_entity.pdbx_description
1 polymer ?
#
loop_
_entity_poly.entity_id
_entity_poly.type
_entity_poly.pdbx_seq_one_letter_code
_entity_poly.pdbx_strand_id
1 'polypeptide(L)'
;MDIREELGRRIIFFDGGLGSLLQERGLKPGELPETWNLTRPEVLYDIHRAYLDAGADIILANTFGANGFKYDNLEEIVTAAVVNAKKAVADSGRKAYVALDMGPTGKLLKPMGTLDFEECVSIYADVVRYGAKAGADLILIETMSDTYELKAAVLAAKENSNLPVVATVVFDEHHKMLTGATPEVVVALLEGLRVDAIGMNCGLGPKQMKPIFETMARYASIPLVITPNAGLPRSENGKTVYDVGPEEFAEDMEEIINIGAWMAGGCCGTTPAHIKALTERCSGITPKPLTDKDYTIVTSYSTAVELGGRPIIIGERINPTGKSKFKQALRDNNMEYILEEGVKQADSGAHILDVNVGLPEIDEPAMMRRTVYELQSVLPLPLQIDTTDPVAMEQAMRIYNGKPMINSVNGKEEIMHQIFPLVQKYGGTVVGLALDEAGIPDTAEGRLAVAKKIYDIAAQYGIKPKDIVIDALTMTMSTDNNSANITLDTVREIKAHGGRTVLGVSNISFGLPQREVINSGFFLMAMQAGLSAGIINPNARAMIQAYDTYIASVR
;
A
#
# COMPACT_ATOMS: atom_id res chain seq x y z
N MET A 1 10.79 -13.14 21.79
CA MET A 1 10.03 -14.08 20.94
C MET A 1 9.44 -13.29 19.81
N ASP A 2 9.46 -13.81 18.61
CA ASP A 2 8.93 -13.11 17.43
C ASP A 2 7.48 -13.59 17.18
N ILE A 3 6.53 -12.66 17.11
CA ILE A 3 5.13 -13.00 16.86
C ILE A 3 4.92 -13.64 15.48
N ARG A 4 5.81 -13.37 14.51
CA ARG A 4 5.76 -13.99 13.19
C ARG A 4 5.79 -15.52 13.23
N GLU A 5 6.39 -16.09 14.27
CA GLU A 5 6.41 -17.55 14.48
C GLU A 5 5.05 -18.13 14.91
N GLU A 6 4.15 -17.32 15.46
CA GLU A 6 2.82 -17.73 15.91
C GLU A 6 1.76 -17.57 14.79
N LEU A 7 2.01 -16.69 13.82
CA LEU A 7 1.06 -16.41 12.75
C LEU A 7 0.74 -17.68 11.96
N GLY A 8 -0.55 -17.93 11.74
CA GLY A 8 -1.08 -19.09 11.01
C GLY A 8 -1.14 -20.40 11.83
N ARG A 9 -0.61 -20.45 13.05
CA ARG A 9 -0.73 -21.62 13.93
C ARG A 9 -2.02 -21.64 14.72
N ARG A 10 -2.48 -20.47 15.13
CA ARG A 10 -3.72 -20.23 15.87
C ARG A 10 -4.19 -18.80 15.65
N ILE A 11 -5.41 -18.49 16.05
CA ILE A 11 -5.88 -17.11 16.11
C ILE A 11 -5.13 -16.40 17.24
N ILE A 12 -4.65 -15.17 16.97
CA ILE A 12 -3.97 -14.30 17.93
C ILE A 12 -4.96 -13.23 18.40
N PHE A 13 -5.08 -13.05 19.70
CA PHE A 13 -6.03 -12.11 20.26
C PHE A 13 -5.34 -10.85 20.78
N PHE A 14 -5.76 -9.70 20.26
CA PHE A 14 -5.46 -8.39 20.85
C PHE A 14 -6.33 -8.13 22.07
N ASP A 15 -5.93 -7.16 22.87
CA ASP A 15 -6.76 -6.58 23.92
C ASP A 15 -7.93 -5.75 23.32
N GLY A 16 -8.52 -4.88 24.13
CA GLY A 16 -9.67 -4.06 23.76
C GLY A 16 -9.46 -2.58 24.07
N GLY A 17 -10.56 -1.87 24.24
CA GLY A 17 -10.60 -0.43 24.40
C GLY A 17 -9.87 0.08 25.63
N LEU A 18 -8.63 0.55 25.50
CA LEU A 18 -7.87 1.17 26.59
C LEU A 18 -8.46 2.55 26.94
N GLY A 19 -8.67 3.41 25.94
CA GLY A 19 -9.14 4.80 26.16
C GLY A 19 -10.50 4.87 26.87
N SER A 20 -11.44 4.00 26.53
CA SER A 20 -12.75 3.92 27.20
C SER A 20 -12.60 3.52 28.68
N LEU A 21 -11.74 2.56 28.99
CA LEU A 21 -11.49 2.14 30.37
C LEU A 21 -10.76 3.22 31.19
N LEU A 22 -9.86 3.99 30.59
CA LEU A 22 -9.22 5.13 31.26
C LEU A 22 -10.25 6.22 31.62
N GLN A 23 -11.21 6.49 30.73
CA GLN A 23 -12.31 7.43 31.02
C GLN A 23 -13.17 6.94 32.19
N GLU A 24 -13.50 5.65 32.26
CA GLU A 24 -14.21 5.03 33.39
C GLU A 24 -13.41 5.14 34.70
N ARG A 25 -12.08 5.11 34.63
CA ARG A 25 -11.15 5.27 35.76
C ARG A 25 -10.85 6.73 36.10
N GLY A 26 -11.51 7.70 35.40
CA GLY A 26 -11.47 9.11 35.76
C GLY A 26 -10.57 10.00 34.86
N LEU A 27 -10.13 9.53 33.69
CA LEU A 27 -9.48 10.36 32.69
C LEU A 27 -10.47 11.43 32.23
N LYS A 28 -10.08 12.70 32.36
CA LYS A 28 -10.95 13.85 32.06
C LYS A 28 -10.91 14.19 30.57
N PRO A 29 -11.99 14.78 30.03
CA PRO A 29 -11.96 15.34 28.67
C PRO A 29 -10.82 16.36 28.51
N GLY A 30 -10.01 16.18 27.45
CA GLY A 30 -8.86 17.03 27.16
C GLY A 30 -7.56 16.66 27.90
N GLU A 31 -7.61 15.72 28.82
CA GLU A 31 -6.41 15.16 29.44
C GLU A 31 -5.75 14.16 28.48
N LEU A 32 -4.42 14.21 28.39
CA LEU A 32 -3.65 13.33 27.52
C LEU A 32 -3.43 11.98 28.20
N PRO A 33 -3.97 10.87 27.65
CA PRO A 33 -3.94 9.54 28.29
C PRO A 33 -2.53 9.04 28.61
N GLU A 34 -1.58 9.34 27.77
CA GLU A 34 -0.22 8.85 27.88
C GLU A 34 0.55 9.45 29.09
N THR A 35 0.08 10.57 29.65
CA THR A 35 0.65 11.12 30.90
C THR A 35 0.46 10.17 32.08
N TRP A 36 -0.56 9.28 32.03
CA TRP A 36 -0.81 8.29 33.07
C TRP A 36 0.26 7.18 33.10
N ASN A 37 1.06 7.03 32.07
CA ASN A 37 2.22 6.14 32.11
C ASN A 37 3.19 6.49 33.25
N LEU A 38 3.26 7.79 33.59
CA LEU A 38 4.10 8.33 34.65
C LEU A 38 3.35 8.62 35.94
N THR A 39 2.13 9.16 35.82
CA THR A 39 1.37 9.70 36.96
C THR A 39 0.44 8.70 37.62
N ARG A 40 -0.03 7.69 36.86
CA ARG A 40 -0.96 6.65 37.32
C ARG A 40 -0.65 5.27 36.74
N PRO A 41 0.60 4.78 36.80
CA PRO A 41 1.02 3.53 36.19
C PRO A 41 0.27 2.31 36.74
N GLU A 42 -0.20 2.37 37.98
CA GLU A 42 -0.99 1.32 38.61
C GLU A 42 -2.34 1.07 37.92
N VAL A 43 -2.98 2.14 37.40
CA VAL A 43 -4.25 2.01 36.67
C VAL A 43 -4.04 1.29 35.34
N LEU A 44 -2.97 1.64 34.63
CA LEU A 44 -2.61 0.98 33.37
C LEU A 44 -2.25 -0.50 33.61
N TYR A 45 -1.46 -0.75 34.63
CA TYR A 45 -1.12 -2.11 35.05
C TYR A 45 -2.37 -2.97 35.30
N ASP A 46 -3.35 -2.45 36.05
CA ASP A 46 -4.60 -3.17 36.35
C ASP A 46 -5.41 -3.45 35.05
N ILE A 47 -5.46 -2.50 34.12
CA ILE A 47 -6.14 -2.70 32.84
C ILE A 47 -5.42 -3.76 31.99
N HIS A 48 -4.10 -3.68 31.84
CA HIS A 48 -3.33 -4.67 31.14
C HIS A 48 -3.50 -6.07 31.74
N ARG A 49 -3.47 -6.19 33.06
CA ARG A 49 -3.72 -7.45 33.74
C ARG A 49 -5.12 -8.00 33.45
N ALA A 50 -6.14 -7.15 33.46
CA ALA A 50 -7.51 -7.58 33.18
C ALA A 50 -7.66 -8.15 31.77
N TYR A 51 -7.00 -7.55 30.76
CA TYR A 51 -6.99 -8.07 29.41
C TYR A 51 -6.18 -9.36 29.27
N LEU A 52 -5.02 -9.46 29.90
CA LEU A 52 -4.23 -10.69 29.93
C LEU A 52 -5.02 -11.83 30.57
N ASP A 53 -5.72 -11.58 31.68
CA ASP A 53 -6.58 -12.56 32.37
C ASP A 53 -7.81 -12.93 31.51
N ALA A 54 -8.29 -12.04 30.64
CA ALA A 54 -9.33 -12.30 29.65
C ALA A 54 -8.85 -13.13 28.44
N GLY A 55 -7.56 -13.38 28.31
CA GLY A 55 -6.99 -14.24 27.29
C GLY A 55 -6.28 -13.51 26.15
N ALA A 56 -6.10 -12.20 26.22
CA ALA A 56 -5.33 -11.46 25.22
C ALA A 56 -3.89 -12.00 25.10
N ASP A 57 -3.42 -12.14 23.86
CA ASP A 57 -2.05 -12.53 23.50
C ASP A 57 -1.16 -11.31 23.25
N ILE A 58 -1.77 -10.19 22.84
CA ILE A 58 -1.11 -8.92 22.60
C ILE A 58 -1.85 -7.86 23.40
N ILE A 59 -1.09 -7.08 24.16
CA ILE A 59 -1.60 -5.87 24.83
C ILE A 59 -0.92 -4.64 24.26
N LEU A 60 -1.66 -3.54 24.15
CA LEU A 60 -1.17 -2.28 23.60
C LEU A 60 -0.53 -1.44 24.72
N ALA A 61 0.72 -1.03 24.54
CA ALA A 61 1.29 0.01 25.37
C ALA A 61 0.50 1.30 25.20
N ASN A 62 0.32 2.07 26.28
CA ASN A 62 -0.44 3.33 26.22
C ASN A 62 0.38 4.43 25.53
N THR A 63 0.52 4.32 24.20
CA THR A 63 1.34 5.20 23.35
C THR A 63 0.62 5.69 22.10
N PHE A 64 -0.68 5.40 21.94
CA PHE A 64 -1.49 5.72 20.74
C PHE A 64 -1.33 7.15 20.26
N GLY A 65 -1.42 8.13 21.16
CA GLY A 65 -1.29 9.54 20.82
C GLY A 65 0.10 10.13 21.11
N ALA A 66 1.08 9.32 21.51
CA ALA A 66 2.42 9.78 21.86
C ALA A 66 3.19 10.25 20.62
N ASN A 67 3.46 11.53 20.53
CA ASN A 67 4.29 12.13 19.48
C ASN A 67 4.88 13.47 19.93
N GLY A 68 5.90 13.94 19.19
CA GLY A 68 6.62 15.19 19.51
C GLY A 68 5.80 16.47 19.41
N PHE A 69 4.57 16.45 18.86
CA PHE A 69 3.67 17.60 18.90
C PHE A 69 2.94 17.75 20.24
N LYS A 70 2.85 16.69 21.03
CA LYS A 70 2.10 16.64 22.28
C LYS A 70 2.97 16.59 23.51
N TYR A 71 4.19 16.04 23.39
CA TYR A 71 5.03 15.73 24.53
C TYR A 71 6.49 16.16 24.35
N ASP A 72 6.96 17.08 25.21
CA ASP A 72 8.37 17.46 25.27
C ASP A 72 9.24 16.33 25.85
N ASN A 73 8.66 15.49 26.75
CA ASN A 73 9.32 14.35 27.39
C ASN A 73 8.90 13.00 26.75
N LEU A 74 8.80 12.96 25.42
CA LEU A 74 8.29 11.81 24.66
C LEU A 74 9.03 10.49 24.98
N GLU A 75 10.36 10.50 25.08
CA GLU A 75 11.14 9.30 25.42
C GLU A 75 10.75 8.71 26.76
N GLU A 76 10.54 9.55 27.77
CA GLU A 76 10.13 9.11 29.12
C GLU A 76 8.75 8.47 29.10
N ILE A 77 7.79 9.11 28.40
CA ILE A 77 6.41 8.64 28.29
C ILE A 77 6.35 7.29 27.55
N VAL A 78 7.01 7.16 26.39
CA VAL A 78 7.00 5.93 25.60
C VAL A 78 7.72 4.80 26.33
N THR A 79 8.84 5.09 26.97
CA THR A 79 9.58 4.10 27.77
C THR A 79 8.74 3.59 28.92
N ALA A 80 8.11 4.47 29.69
CA ALA A 80 7.26 4.09 30.82
C ALA A 80 6.06 3.23 30.37
N ALA A 81 5.42 3.58 29.24
CA ALA A 81 4.31 2.81 28.70
C ALA A 81 4.69 1.35 28.42
N VAL A 82 5.80 1.16 27.68
CA VAL A 82 6.27 -0.20 27.33
C VAL A 82 6.69 -0.97 28.60
N VAL A 83 7.41 -0.34 29.53
CA VAL A 83 7.86 -0.96 30.78
C VAL A 83 6.66 -1.38 31.65
N ASN A 84 5.63 -0.55 31.77
CA ASN A 84 4.40 -0.86 32.52
C ASN A 84 3.68 -2.08 31.91
N ALA A 85 3.52 -2.12 30.60
CA ALA A 85 2.90 -3.25 29.90
C ALA A 85 3.74 -4.54 30.03
N LYS A 86 5.07 -4.45 29.86
CA LYS A 86 6.00 -5.58 30.07
C LYS A 86 5.93 -6.16 31.48
N LYS A 87 5.80 -5.30 32.49
CA LYS A 87 5.62 -5.72 33.87
C LYS A 87 4.32 -6.52 34.03
N ALA A 88 3.20 -6.04 33.47
CA ALA A 88 1.93 -6.76 33.52
C ALA A 88 2.02 -8.13 32.84
N VAL A 89 2.70 -8.25 31.71
CA VAL A 89 2.97 -9.53 31.02
C VAL A 89 3.79 -10.46 31.92
N ALA A 90 4.90 -9.97 32.46
CA ALA A 90 5.78 -10.77 33.33
C ALA A 90 5.02 -11.33 34.54
N ASP A 91 4.24 -10.49 35.23
CA ASP A 91 3.48 -10.86 36.43
C ASP A 91 2.26 -11.74 36.11
N SER A 92 1.82 -11.82 34.84
CA SER A 92 0.69 -12.66 34.42
C SER A 92 1.05 -14.16 34.35
N GLY A 93 2.33 -14.48 34.18
CA GLY A 93 2.78 -15.83 33.91
C GLY A 93 2.37 -16.38 32.54
N ARG A 94 1.73 -15.57 31.70
CA ARG A 94 1.30 -15.94 30.34
C ARG A 94 2.37 -15.59 29.32
N LYS A 95 2.41 -16.35 28.21
CA LYS A 95 3.12 -15.94 27.00
C LYS A 95 2.28 -14.88 26.29
N ALA A 96 2.68 -13.62 26.35
CA ALA A 96 2.01 -12.51 25.69
C ALA A 96 3.03 -11.50 25.18
N TYR A 97 2.59 -10.63 24.27
CA TYR A 97 3.41 -9.63 23.58
C TYR A 97 2.94 -8.22 23.91
N VAL A 98 3.88 -7.27 23.87
CA VAL A 98 3.58 -5.85 24.05
C VAL A 98 3.76 -5.15 22.70
N ALA A 99 2.69 -4.59 22.17
CA ALA A 99 2.73 -3.76 20.97
C ALA A 99 3.03 -2.30 21.33
N LEU A 100 4.00 -1.71 20.62
CA LEU A 100 4.13 -0.26 20.55
C LEU A 100 3.00 0.27 19.70
N ASP A 101 2.04 0.93 20.33
CA ASP A 101 0.84 1.43 19.68
C ASP A 101 1.04 2.84 19.14
N MET A 102 0.82 3.04 17.83
CA MET A 102 1.02 4.30 17.12
C MET A 102 -0.22 4.68 16.33
N GLY A 103 -0.94 5.69 16.80
CA GLY A 103 -2.06 6.30 16.11
C GLY A 103 -1.66 7.49 15.23
N PRO A 104 -2.65 8.15 14.58
CA PRO A 104 -2.42 9.34 13.75
C PRO A 104 -1.82 10.50 14.56
N THR A 105 -0.99 11.32 13.90
CA THR A 105 -0.42 12.54 14.51
C THR A 105 -1.48 13.59 14.84
N GLY A 106 -2.65 13.49 14.22
CA GLY A 106 -3.71 14.48 14.30
C GLY A 106 -3.54 15.65 13.33
N LYS A 107 -2.57 15.58 12.42
CA LYS A 107 -2.34 16.56 11.35
C LYS A 107 -2.40 15.90 9.98
N LEU A 108 -3.03 16.55 9.02
CA LEU A 108 -2.99 16.12 7.64
C LEU A 108 -1.67 16.53 6.98
N LEU A 109 -1.16 15.64 6.13
CA LEU A 109 0.01 15.90 5.33
C LEU A 109 -0.32 16.82 4.14
N LYS A 110 0.70 17.55 3.65
CA LYS A 110 0.59 18.32 2.40
C LYS A 110 0.25 17.39 1.23
N PRO A 111 -0.58 17.85 0.27
CA PRO A 111 -1.13 19.20 0.12
C PRO A 111 -2.43 19.44 0.91
N MET A 112 -3.08 18.43 1.48
CA MET A 112 -4.36 18.56 2.17
C MET A 112 -4.24 19.26 3.53
N GLY A 113 -3.07 19.17 4.17
CA GLY A 113 -2.75 19.81 5.44
C GLY A 113 -1.44 20.57 5.39
N THR A 114 -0.78 20.70 6.54
CA THR A 114 0.44 21.49 6.70
C THR A 114 1.71 20.66 6.98
N LEU A 115 1.54 19.38 7.36
CA LEU A 115 2.66 18.52 7.75
C LEU A 115 3.43 18.04 6.52
N ASP A 116 4.76 18.16 6.56
CA ASP A 116 5.63 17.61 5.52
C ASP A 116 5.80 16.08 5.69
N PHE A 117 5.99 15.36 4.58
CA PHE A 117 6.12 13.90 4.61
C PHE A 117 7.34 13.44 5.43
N GLU A 118 8.51 14.04 5.21
CA GLU A 118 9.73 13.66 5.93
C GLU A 118 9.67 14.08 7.42
N GLU A 119 9.03 15.20 7.72
CA GLU A 119 8.76 15.59 9.10
C GLU A 119 7.86 14.54 9.79
N CYS A 120 6.81 14.07 9.11
CA CYS A 120 5.95 13.01 9.60
C CYS A 120 6.72 11.70 9.86
N VAL A 121 7.58 11.28 8.91
CA VAL A 121 8.47 10.12 9.10
C VAL A 121 9.34 10.30 10.34
N SER A 122 9.94 11.48 10.53
CA SER A 122 10.81 11.76 11.67
C SER A 122 10.08 11.68 13.02
N ILE A 123 8.85 12.19 13.07
CA ILE A 123 8.01 12.15 14.28
C ILE A 123 7.72 10.70 14.70
N TYR A 124 7.33 9.85 13.76
CA TYR A 124 7.11 8.42 14.05
C TYR A 124 8.41 7.68 14.37
N ALA A 125 9.52 8.05 13.73
CA ALA A 125 10.82 7.43 13.98
C ALA A 125 11.28 7.60 15.43
N ASP A 126 11.01 8.74 16.06
CA ASP A 126 11.32 8.96 17.49
C ASP A 126 10.55 7.97 18.37
N VAL A 127 9.25 7.83 18.17
CA VAL A 127 8.39 6.87 18.90
C VAL A 127 8.90 5.44 18.73
N VAL A 128 9.21 5.06 17.50
CA VAL A 128 9.74 3.72 17.18
C VAL A 128 11.05 3.45 17.89
N ARG A 129 12.00 4.38 17.86
CA ARG A 129 13.30 4.22 18.53
C ARG A 129 13.15 4.05 20.03
N TYR A 130 12.32 4.87 20.67
CA TYR A 130 12.08 4.79 22.12
C TYR A 130 11.37 3.50 22.51
N GLY A 131 10.30 3.10 21.78
CA GLY A 131 9.56 1.89 22.05
C GLY A 131 10.37 0.61 21.84
N ALA A 132 11.14 0.54 20.75
CA ALA A 132 12.04 -0.58 20.49
C ALA A 132 13.14 -0.70 21.56
N LYS A 133 13.76 0.43 21.96
CA LYS A 133 14.75 0.48 23.05
C LYS A 133 14.15 0.04 24.39
N ALA A 134 12.89 0.35 24.65
CA ALA A 134 12.18 -0.05 25.87
C ALA A 134 11.75 -1.52 25.86
N GLY A 135 11.86 -2.23 24.72
CA GLY A 135 11.63 -3.66 24.60
C GLY A 135 10.22 -4.06 24.14
N ALA A 136 9.55 -3.24 23.34
CA ALA A 136 8.34 -3.63 22.62
C ALA A 136 8.61 -4.87 21.76
N ASP A 137 7.60 -5.74 21.57
CA ASP A 137 7.73 -6.98 20.80
C ASP A 137 7.32 -6.80 19.34
N LEU A 138 6.42 -5.85 19.06
CA LEU A 138 5.95 -5.50 17.73
C LEU A 138 5.49 -4.03 17.71
N ILE A 139 5.29 -3.52 16.51
CA ILE A 139 4.71 -2.20 16.28
C ILE A 139 3.29 -2.39 15.72
N LEU A 140 2.31 -1.75 16.33
CA LEU A 140 0.97 -1.58 15.79
C LEU A 140 0.80 -0.14 15.33
N ILE A 141 0.58 0.05 14.04
CA ILE A 141 0.17 1.32 13.45
C ILE A 141 -1.34 1.22 13.25
N GLU A 142 -2.14 1.95 14.04
CA GLU A 142 -3.59 1.74 14.02
C GLU A 142 -4.40 3.02 13.82
N THR A 143 -5.66 2.83 13.44
CA THR A 143 -6.66 3.91 13.31
C THR A 143 -6.26 4.95 12.25
N MET A 144 -5.45 4.55 11.27
CA MET A 144 -5.00 5.45 10.22
C MET A 144 -6.14 5.80 9.27
N SER A 145 -6.33 7.07 9.00
CA SER A 145 -7.38 7.62 8.13
C SER A 145 -6.85 8.19 6.81
N ASP A 146 -5.52 8.25 6.66
CA ASP A 146 -4.82 8.76 5.48
C ASP A 146 -3.70 7.78 5.07
N THR A 147 -3.70 7.38 3.80
CA THR A 147 -2.68 6.48 3.24
C THR A 147 -1.28 7.10 3.22
N TYR A 148 -1.18 8.42 3.13
CA TYR A 148 0.11 9.09 3.10
C TYR A 148 0.79 9.10 4.48
N GLU A 149 0.01 9.40 5.52
CA GLU A 149 0.46 9.30 6.90
C GLU A 149 0.80 7.84 7.28
N LEU A 150 -0.07 6.90 6.86
CA LEU A 150 0.17 5.47 7.04
C LEU A 150 1.52 5.02 6.45
N LYS A 151 1.83 5.45 5.21
CA LYS A 151 3.11 5.16 4.58
C LYS A 151 4.28 5.75 5.37
N ALA A 152 4.18 6.99 5.83
CA ALA A 152 5.21 7.63 6.64
C ALA A 152 5.49 6.84 7.93
N ALA A 153 4.44 6.40 8.63
CA ALA A 153 4.55 5.60 9.84
C ALA A 153 5.20 4.22 9.58
N VAL A 154 4.81 3.53 8.47
CA VAL A 154 5.42 2.24 8.09
C VAL A 154 6.89 2.40 7.73
N LEU A 155 7.27 3.45 6.97
CA LEU A 155 8.68 3.72 6.65
C LEU A 155 9.48 4.03 7.91
N ALA A 156 8.95 4.85 8.82
CA ALA A 156 9.58 5.13 10.10
C ALA A 156 9.82 3.85 10.92
N ALA A 157 8.83 2.96 10.99
CA ALA A 157 8.93 1.68 11.68
C ALA A 157 10.04 0.80 11.10
N LYS A 158 10.08 0.65 9.77
CA LYS A 158 11.03 -0.24 9.07
C LYS A 158 12.44 0.31 8.96
N GLU A 159 12.59 1.63 8.92
CA GLU A 159 13.91 2.28 8.88
C GLU A 159 14.58 2.36 10.26
N ASN A 160 13.82 2.23 11.36
CA ASN A 160 14.34 2.41 12.72
C ASN A 160 14.21 1.17 13.63
N SER A 161 13.65 0.06 13.13
CA SER A 161 13.58 -1.20 13.87
C SER A 161 13.46 -2.42 12.96
N ASN A 162 13.67 -3.62 13.54
CA ASN A 162 13.39 -4.91 12.91
C ASN A 162 12.14 -5.59 13.50
N LEU A 163 11.37 -4.86 14.31
CA LEU A 163 10.17 -5.39 14.94
C LEU A 163 9.10 -5.70 13.87
N PRO A 164 8.27 -6.73 14.11
CA PRO A 164 7.10 -6.96 13.29
C PRO A 164 6.21 -5.72 13.24
N VAL A 165 5.64 -5.43 12.06
CA VAL A 165 4.77 -4.28 11.84
C VAL A 165 3.38 -4.77 11.46
N VAL A 166 2.40 -4.46 12.27
CA VAL A 166 0.97 -4.63 12.00
C VAL A 166 0.38 -3.27 11.70
N ALA A 167 -0.42 -3.16 10.63
CA ALA A 167 -1.02 -1.88 10.25
C ALA A 167 -2.53 -2.01 10.03
N THR A 168 -3.30 -1.15 10.68
CA THR A 168 -4.76 -1.09 10.56
C THR A 168 -5.24 0.31 10.24
N VAL A 169 -6.35 0.38 9.52
CA VAL A 169 -6.95 1.63 9.04
C VAL A 169 -8.42 1.72 9.45
N VAL A 170 -8.96 2.93 9.36
CA VAL A 170 -10.39 3.19 9.57
C VAL A 170 -11.08 3.42 8.24
N PHE A 171 -12.17 2.68 8.02
CA PHE A 171 -13.10 2.93 6.92
C PHE A 171 -14.43 3.47 7.47
N ASP A 172 -15.09 4.28 6.66
CA ASP A 172 -16.48 4.70 6.88
C ASP A 172 -17.49 3.65 6.38
N GLU A 173 -18.77 3.93 6.55
CA GLU A 173 -19.87 3.08 6.08
C GLU A 173 -19.96 2.97 4.54
N HIS A 174 -19.24 3.82 3.82
CA HIS A 174 -19.11 3.77 2.35
C HIS A 174 -17.85 3.03 1.89
N HIS A 175 -17.19 2.33 2.80
CA HIS A 175 -15.96 1.55 2.58
C HIS A 175 -14.78 2.40 2.12
N LYS A 176 -14.67 3.64 2.62
CA LYS A 176 -13.58 4.57 2.28
C LYS A 176 -12.88 5.11 3.52
N MET A 177 -11.56 5.28 3.40
CA MET A 177 -10.81 6.10 4.34
C MET A 177 -11.15 7.59 4.15
N LEU A 178 -10.79 8.44 5.10
CA LEU A 178 -11.03 9.89 5.05
C LEU A 178 -10.53 10.53 3.74
N THR A 179 -9.39 10.09 3.24
CA THR A 179 -8.77 10.59 2.00
C THR A 179 -9.24 9.86 0.74
N GLY A 180 -10.23 8.96 0.86
CA GLY A 180 -10.91 8.32 -0.26
C GLY A 180 -10.38 6.93 -0.64
N ALA A 181 -9.34 6.42 0.02
CA ALA A 181 -8.80 5.09 -0.26
C ALA A 181 -9.82 3.98 0.02
N THR A 182 -9.88 3.01 -0.89
CA THR A 182 -10.70 1.79 -0.76
C THR A 182 -9.89 0.63 -0.16
N PRO A 183 -10.53 -0.47 0.27
CA PRO A 183 -9.82 -1.64 0.80
C PRO A 183 -8.75 -2.18 -0.15
N GLU A 184 -8.98 -2.18 -1.46
CA GLU A 184 -8.01 -2.64 -2.47
C GLU A 184 -6.76 -1.75 -2.50
N VAL A 185 -6.93 -0.44 -2.38
CA VAL A 185 -5.82 0.53 -2.31
C VAL A 185 -4.97 0.26 -1.08
N VAL A 186 -5.61 0.07 0.08
CA VAL A 186 -4.92 -0.19 1.35
C VAL A 186 -4.15 -1.51 1.31
N VAL A 187 -4.78 -2.59 0.81
CA VAL A 187 -4.12 -3.89 0.68
C VAL A 187 -2.92 -3.79 -0.24
N ALA A 188 -3.07 -3.19 -1.43
CA ALA A 188 -1.97 -3.07 -2.39
C ALA A 188 -0.80 -2.23 -1.85
N LEU A 189 -1.09 -1.12 -1.14
CA LEU A 189 -0.08 -0.27 -0.50
C LEU A 189 0.69 -1.03 0.57
N LEU A 190 -0.02 -1.63 1.54
CA LEU A 190 0.59 -2.25 2.71
C LEU A 190 1.32 -3.55 2.38
N GLU A 191 0.79 -4.37 1.45
CA GLU A 191 1.55 -5.52 0.92
C GLU A 191 2.82 -5.06 0.20
N GLY A 192 2.74 -4.00 -0.60
CA GLY A 192 3.89 -3.40 -1.24
C GLY A 192 4.95 -2.95 -0.23
N LEU A 193 4.54 -2.33 0.85
CA LEU A 193 5.41 -1.91 1.97
C LEU A 193 5.83 -3.09 2.87
N ARG A 194 5.34 -4.31 2.62
CA ARG A 194 5.72 -5.55 3.31
C ARG A 194 5.57 -5.49 4.82
N VAL A 195 4.44 -5.01 5.31
CA VAL A 195 4.06 -5.17 6.70
C VAL A 195 3.71 -6.63 7.00
N ASP A 196 3.78 -7.05 8.27
CA ASP A 196 3.59 -8.45 8.66
C ASP A 196 2.11 -8.85 8.75
N ALA A 197 1.22 -7.88 9.00
CA ALA A 197 -0.22 -8.06 8.94
C ALA A 197 -0.92 -6.73 8.62
N ILE A 198 -2.08 -6.82 7.98
CA ILE A 198 -2.90 -5.66 7.59
C ILE A 198 -4.33 -5.83 8.06
N GLY A 199 -5.03 -4.73 8.28
CA GLY A 199 -6.43 -4.84 8.65
C GLY A 199 -7.14 -3.52 8.88
N MET A 200 -8.18 -3.60 9.70
CA MET A 200 -9.00 -2.45 10.03
C MET A 200 -9.42 -2.48 11.50
N ASN A 201 -9.60 -1.29 12.06
CA ASN A 201 -10.01 -1.12 13.45
C ASN A 201 -10.88 0.12 13.63
N CYS A 202 -11.56 0.21 14.76
CA CYS A 202 -12.31 1.39 15.17
C CYS A 202 -13.39 1.87 14.18
N GLY A 203 -14.09 2.97 14.48
CA GLY A 203 -15.12 3.59 13.62
C GLY A 203 -16.45 2.82 13.55
N LEU A 204 -16.41 1.54 13.28
CA LEU A 204 -17.56 0.67 13.02
C LEU A 204 -17.60 -0.51 13.99
N GLY A 205 -18.77 -1.15 14.12
CA GLY A 205 -18.94 -2.45 14.80
C GLY A 205 -18.67 -3.64 13.87
N PRO A 206 -18.64 -4.87 14.43
CA PRO A 206 -18.31 -6.08 13.65
C PRO A 206 -19.19 -6.28 12.43
N LYS A 207 -20.52 -6.10 12.55
CA LYS A 207 -21.47 -6.29 11.46
C LYS A 207 -21.21 -5.37 10.26
N GLN A 208 -20.89 -4.10 10.54
CA GLN A 208 -20.59 -3.10 9.50
C GLN A 208 -19.21 -3.34 8.88
N MET A 209 -18.24 -3.83 9.66
CA MET A 209 -16.90 -4.14 9.17
C MET A 209 -16.82 -5.37 8.28
N LYS A 210 -17.70 -6.35 8.48
CA LYS A 210 -17.68 -7.64 7.76
C LYS A 210 -17.57 -7.50 6.24
N PRO A 211 -18.43 -6.73 5.52
CA PRO A 211 -18.33 -6.60 4.06
C PRO A 211 -17.06 -5.92 3.59
N ILE A 212 -16.51 -4.98 4.38
CA ILE A 212 -15.22 -4.34 4.09
C ILE A 212 -14.10 -5.35 4.25
N PHE A 213 -14.13 -6.13 5.32
CA PHE A 213 -13.16 -7.19 5.59
C PHE A 213 -13.18 -8.28 4.52
N GLU A 214 -14.35 -8.67 4.01
CA GLU A 214 -14.50 -9.60 2.88
C GLU A 214 -13.77 -9.08 1.62
N THR A 215 -13.86 -7.77 1.37
CA THR A 215 -13.13 -7.13 0.27
C THR A 215 -11.62 -7.19 0.51
N MET A 216 -11.14 -6.86 1.72
CA MET A 216 -9.71 -6.99 2.05
C MET A 216 -9.23 -8.44 1.87
N ALA A 217 -9.99 -9.42 2.37
CA ALA A 217 -9.65 -10.85 2.28
C ALA A 217 -9.58 -11.37 0.84
N ARG A 218 -10.32 -10.76 -0.09
CA ARG A 218 -10.26 -11.08 -1.53
C ARG A 218 -8.90 -10.75 -2.13
N TYR A 219 -8.28 -9.65 -1.73
CA TYR A 219 -7.05 -9.13 -2.33
C TYR A 219 -5.80 -9.48 -1.52
N ALA A 220 -5.92 -9.66 -0.20
CA ALA A 220 -4.78 -9.87 0.68
C ALA A 220 -4.14 -11.25 0.54
N SER A 221 -2.81 -11.27 0.45
CA SER A 221 -1.96 -12.47 0.46
C SER A 221 -1.13 -12.59 1.75
N ILE A 222 -1.37 -11.71 2.74
CA ILE A 222 -0.71 -11.69 4.05
C ILE A 222 -1.76 -11.71 5.18
N PRO A 223 -1.36 -11.97 6.43
CA PRO A 223 -2.28 -12.07 7.56
C PRO A 223 -3.20 -10.86 7.71
N LEU A 224 -4.47 -11.11 8.06
CA LEU A 224 -5.47 -10.08 8.28
C LEU A 224 -5.79 -9.91 9.76
N VAL A 225 -6.02 -8.63 10.14
CA VAL A 225 -6.35 -8.17 11.50
C VAL A 225 -7.71 -7.48 11.51
N ILE A 226 -8.48 -7.71 12.58
CA ILE A 226 -9.76 -7.03 12.80
C ILE A 226 -9.95 -6.69 14.28
N THR A 227 -10.14 -5.41 14.60
CA THR A 227 -10.39 -4.93 15.97
C THR A 227 -11.50 -3.86 15.98
N PRO A 228 -12.78 -4.28 15.90
CA PRO A 228 -13.91 -3.36 15.82
C PRO A 228 -14.29 -2.76 17.17
N ASN A 229 -15.12 -1.72 17.13
CA ASN A 229 -15.79 -1.19 18.32
C ASN A 229 -16.87 -2.16 18.80
N ALA A 230 -17.31 -2.02 20.07
CA ALA A 230 -18.47 -2.73 20.61
C ALA A 230 -19.80 -2.19 20.05
N GLY A 231 -19.92 -2.10 18.72
CA GLY A 231 -21.03 -1.49 18.00
C GLY A 231 -20.75 -0.05 17.57
N LEU A 232 -21.79 0.66 17.15
CA LEU A 232 -21.68 2.06 16.74
C LEU A 232 -21.73 2.99 17.97
N PRO A 233 -20.90 4.05 18.03
CA PRO A 233 -20.94 5.00 19.13
C PRO A 233 -22.25 5.79 19.15
N ARG A 234 -22.88 5.89 20.32
CA ARG A 234 -24.06 6.74 20.57
C ARG A 234 -23.78 7.68 21.72
N SER A 235 -24.41 8.85 21.68
CA SER A 235 -24.34 9.80 22.80
C SER A 235 -25.54 9.62 23.73
N GLU A 236 -25.30 9.24 24.98
CA GLU A 236 -26.31 9.19 26.04
C GLU A 236 -25.85 10.03 27.23
N ASN A 237 -26.65 11.03 27.58
CA ASN A 237 -26.34 11.96 28.69
C ASN A 237 -24.93 12.59 28.62
N GLY A 238 -24.47 12.91 27.40
CA GLY A 238 -23.15 13.50 27.16
C GLY A 238 -21.97 12.52 27.26
N LYS A 239 -22.25 11.22 27.37
CA LYS A 239 -21.24 10.15 27.33
C LYS A 239 -21.39 9.31 26.05
N THR A 240 -20.27 8.86 25.52
CA THR A 240 -20.26 7.88 24.43
C THR A 240 -20.53 6.50 25.00
N VAL A 241 -21.55 5.81 24.48
CA VAL A 241 -21.91 4.44 24.84
C VAL A 241 -21.92 3.55 23.61
N TYR A 242 -21.71 2.27 23.84
CA TYR A 242 -21.71 1.22 22.83
C TYR A 242 -22.71 0.14 23.24
N ASP A 243 -23.41 -0.48 22.26
CA ASP A 243 -24.58 -1.30 22.54
C ASP A 243 -24.41 -2.80 22.24
N VAL A 244 -23.27 -3.20 21.68
CA VAL A 244 -22.99 -4.60 21.42
C VAL A 244 -22.35 -5.23 22.66
N GLY A 245 -23.03 -6.19 23.27
CA GLY A 245 -22.53 -6.91 24.45
C GLY A 245 -21.49 -7.98 24.10
N PRO A 246 -20.83 -8.57 25.15
CA PRO A 246 -19.72 -9.52 24.94
C PRO A 246 -20.10 -10.74 24.10
N GLU A 247 -21.25 -11.34 24.32
CA GLU A 247 -21.70 -12.54 23.62
C GLU A 247 -22.00 -12.26 22.15
N GLU A 248 -22.76 -11.20 21.84
CA GLU A 248 -23.07 -10.77 20.48
C GLU A 248 -21.79 -10.38 19.73
N PHE A 249 -20.89 -9.65 20.40
CA PHE A 249 -19.59 -9.29 19.84
C PHE A 249 -18.79 -10.54 19.44
N ALA A 250 -18.72 -11.54 20.31
CA ALA A 250 -17.99 -12.78 20.05
C ALA A 250 -18.63 -13.59 18.90
N GLU A 251 -19.97 -13.59 18.76
CA GLU A 251 -20.68 -14.23 17.65
C GLU A 251 -20.36 -13.58 16.30
N ASP A 252 -20.47 -12.26 16.22
CA ASP A 252 -20.15 -11.51 15.03
C ASP A 252 -18.68 -11.66 14.63
N MET A 253 -17.77 -11.67 15.62
CA MET A 253 -16.33 -11.84 15.38
C MET A 253 -15.97 -13.25 14.93
N GLU A 254 -16.66 -14.30 15.38
CA GLU A 254 -16.48 -15.66 14.88
C GLU A 254 -16.75 -15.75 13.38
N GLU A 255 -17.79 -15.07 12.88
CA GLU A 255 -18.09 -15.02 11.46
C GLU A 255 -16.92 -14.37 10.67
N ILE A 256 -16.37 -13.25 11.16
CA ILE A 256 -15.26 -12.55 10.49
C ILE A 256 -13.97 -13.37 10.57
N ILE A 257 -13.67 -14.01 11.69
CA ILE A 257 -12.51 -14.90 11.83
C ILE A 257 -12.61 -16.05 10.81
N ASN A 258 -13.81 -16.59 10.60
CA ASN A 258 -14.07 -17.62 9.61
C ASN A 258 -13.99 -17.13 8.16
N ILE A 259 -13.99 -15.81 7.87
CA ILE A 259 -13.65 -15.27 6.56
C ILE A 259 -12.14 -15.42 6.32
N GLY A 260 -11.30 -15.16 7.32
CA GLY A 260 -9.85 -15.34 7.21
C GLY A 260 -9.01 -14.43 8.09
N ALA A 261 -9.55 -13.86 9.17
CA ALA A 261 -8.74 -13.13 10.14
C ALA A 261 -7.82 -14.09 10.89
N TRP A 262 -6.54 -13.72 11.01
CA TRP A 262 -5.55 -14.41 11.82
C TRP A 262 -5.34 -13.75 13.18
N MET A 263 -5.68 -12.48 13.25
CA MET A 263 -5.56 -11.66 14.44
C MET A 263 -6.89 -10.94 14.68
N ALA A 264 -7.38 -10.96 15.91
CA ALA A 264 -8.68 -10.39 16.27
C ALA A 264 -8.63 -9.79 17.68
N GLY A 265 -9.43 -8.78 17.92
CA GLY A 265 -9.54 -8.14 19.23
C GLY A 265 -10.67 -7.14 19.24
N GLY A 266 -10.55 -6.13 20.08
CA GLY A 266 -11.53 -5.06 20.17
C GLY A 266 -10.90 -3.67 20.13
N CYS A 267 -11.72 -2.66 19.90
CA CYS A 267 -11.36 -1.24 19.99
C CYS A 267 -12.33 -0.54 20.96
N CYS A 268 -12.75 0.68 20.64
CA CYS A 268 -13.57 1.49 21.54
C CYS A 268 -14.84 0.77 22.05
N GLY A 269 -15.12 0.91 23.34
CA GLY A 269 -16.27 0.30 24.02
C GLY A 269 -16.11 -1.17 24.36
N THR A 270 -15.11 -1.88 23.84
CA THR A 270 -14.84 -3.26 24.27
C THR A 270 -14.12 -3.27 25.62
N THR A 271 -14.43 -4.27 26.43
CA THR A 271 -13.95 -4.46 27.82
C THR A 271 -13.28 -5.83 27.94
N PRO A 272 -12.61 -6.14 29.05
CA PRO A 272 -12.10 -7.49 29.31
C PRO A 272 -13.16 -8.59 29.17
N ALA A 273 -14.45 -8.30 29.44
CA ALA A 273 -15.52 -9.28 29.24
C ALA A 273 -15.74 -9.60 27.74
N HIS A 274 -15.64 -8.61 26.84
CA HIS A 274 -15.73 -8.83 25.40
C HIS A 274 -14.57 -9.69 24.90
N ILE A 275 -13.35 -9.38 25.34
CA ILE A 275 -12.17 -10.15 24.93
C ILE A 275 -12.24 -11.57 25.48
N LYS A 276 -12.74 -11.76 26.72
CA LYS A 276 -12.94 -13.09 27.30
C LYS A 276 -13.93 -13.91 26.49
N ALA A 277 -15.11 -13.35 26.16
CA ALA A 277 -16.10 -14.03 25.33
C ALA A 277 -15.54 -14.39 23.95
N LEU A 278 -14.80 -13.46 23.32
CA LEU A 278 -14.12 -13.67 22.03
C LEU A 278 -13.12 -14.83 22.12
N THR A 279 -12.22 -14.81 23.10
CA THR A 279 -11.18 -15.84 23.25
C THR A 279 -11.77 -17.21 23.59
N GLU A 280 -12.77 -17.28 24.49
CA GLU A 280 -13.46 -18.53 24.82
C GLU A 280 -14.17 -19.14 23.60
N ARG A 281 -14.77 -18.31 22.75
CA ARG A 281 -15.50 -18.76 21.56
C ARG A 281 -14.58 -19.15 20.40
N CYS A 282 -13.51 -18.40 20.18
CA CYS A 282 -12.74 -18.47 18.93
C CYS A 282 -11.35 -19.12 19.08
N SER A 283 -10.86 -19.42 20.30
CA SER A 283 -9.51 -19.99 20.50
C SER A 283 -9.32 -21.37 19.84
N GLY A 284 -10.38 -22.11 19.59
CA GLY A 284 -10.35 -23.40 18.91
C GLY A 284 -10.36 -23.32 17.38
N ILE A 285 -10.51 -22.12 16.80
CA ILE A 285 -10.57 -21.96 15.35
C ILE A 285 -9.16 -22.05 14.76
N THR A 286 -9.00 -22.88 13.73
CA THR A 286 -7.77 -22.96 12.96
C THR A 286 -7.76 -21.84 11.91
N PRO A 287 -6.71 -21.02 11.85
CA PRO A 287 -6.59 -19.99 10.81
C PRO A 287 -6.68 -20.58 9.40
N LYS A 288 -7.43 -19.91 8.51
CA LYS A 288 -7.43 -20.29 7.11
C LYS A 288 -6.02 -20.10 6.51
N PRO A 289 -5.51 -21.07 5.73
CA PRO A 289 -4.23 -20.90 5.03
C PRO A 289 -4.24 -19.66 4.15
N LEU A 290 -3.14 -18.90 4.17
CA LEU A 290 -2.94 -17.83 3.20
C LEU A 290 -2.84 -18.40 1.80
N THR A 291 -3.44 -17.70 0.85
CA THR A 291 -3.33 -18.01 -0.57
C THR A 291 -2.76 -16.79 -1.28
N ASP A 292 -1.76 -17.01 -2.13
CA ASP A 292 -1.28 -15.96 -3.00
C ASP A 292 -2.39 -15.51 -3.96
N LYS A 293 -2.67 -14.22 -3.93
CA LYS A 293 -3.66 -13.61 -4.83
C LYS A 293 -2.94 -13.08 -6.07
N ASP A 294 -3.44 -13.44 -7.24
CA ASP A 294 -2.85 -13.06 -8.53
C ASP A 294 -3.51 -11.79 -9.09
N TYR A 295 -3.57 -10.72 -8.26
CA TYR A 295 -4.02 -9.41 -8.69
C TYR A 295 -2.83 -8.48 -8.87
N THR A 296 -2.55 -8.07 -10.12
CA THR A 296 -1.57 -7.02 -10.42
C THR A 296 -2.24 -5.67 -10.27
N ILE A 297 -1.92 -4.95 -9.22
CA ILE A 297 -2.60 -3.70 -8.86
C ILE A 297 -1.58 -2.59 -8.67
N VAL A 298 -1.81 -1.45 -9.33
CA VAL A 298 -1.17 -0.17 -9.05
C VAL A 298 -2.20 0.80 -8.46
N THR A 299 -1.75 1.66 -7.55
CA THR A 299 -2.68 2.57 -6.88
C THR A 299 -2.13 3.98 -6.79
N SER A 300 -3.03 4.95 -6.79
CA SER A 300 -2.81 6.26 -6.19
C SER A 300 -3.25 6.23 -4.71
N TYR A 301 -3.39 7.41 -4.12
CA TYR A 301 -3.93 7.56 -2.76
C TYR A 301 -5.41 7.11 -2.63
N SER A 302 -6.17 7.03 -3.73
CA SER A 302 -7.62 6.73 -3.70
C SER A 302 -8.10 5.78 -4.79
N THR A 303 -7.33 5.56 -5.83
CA THR A 303 -7.73 4.77 -7.00
C THR A 303 -6.86 3.54 -7.15
N ALA A 304 -7.48 2.37 -7.30
CA ALA A 304 -6.82 1.12 -7.67
C ALA A 304 -7.06 0.82 -9.15
N VAL A 305 -6.01 0.45 -9.87
CA VAL A 305 -6.06 -0.01 -11.27
C VAL A 305 -5.49 -1.42 -11.33
N GLU A 306 -6.33 -2.38 -11.72
CA GLU A 306 -5.96 -3.77 -11.88
C GLU A 306 -5.57 -4.06 -13.34
N LEU A 307 -4.40 -4.69 -13.53
CA LEU A 307 -3.90 -5.13 -14.83
C LEU A 307 -4.16 -6.64 -15.03
N GLY A 308 -4.48 -7.03 -16.25
CA GLY A 308 -4.66 -8.44 -16.64
C GLY A 308 -6.10 -8.85 -16.94
N GLY A 309 -7.09 -8.03 -16.56
CA GLY A 309 -8.46 -8.12 -17.02
C GLY A 309 -8.67 -7.34 -18.32
N ARG A 310 -9.39 -6.24 -18.24
CA ARG A 310 -9.54 -5.28 -19.35
C ARG A 310 -8.19 -4.57 -19.61
N PRO A 311 -7.81 -4.33 -20.87
CA PRO A 311 -6.59 -3.55 -21.19
C PRO A 311 -6.62 -2.16 -20.54
N ILE A 312 -5.46 -1.72 -20.07
CA ILE A 312 -5.29 -0.44 -19.38
C ILE A 312 -4.59 0.55 -20.30
N ILE A 313 -5.03 1.80 -20.29
CA ILE A 313 -4.40 2.91 -21.01
C ILE A 313 -3.44 3.62 -20.06
N ILE A 314 -2.14 3.64 -20.41
CA ILE A 314 -1.11 4.44 -19.77
C ILE A 314 -0.80 5.64 -20.66
N GLY A 315 -1.00 6.85 -20.15
CA GLY A 315 -0.83 8.08 -20.93
C GLY A 315 0.64 8.46 -21.09
N GLU A 316 1.13 8.64 -22.32
CA GLU A 316 2.55 8.85 -22.69
C GLU A 316 2.99 10.33 -22.83
N ARG A 317 2.14 11.30 -22.45
CA ARG A 317 2.42 12.70 -22.83
C ARG A 317 3.40 13.41 -21.92
N ILE A 318 3.53 13.00 -20.65
CA ILE A 318 4.51 13.54 -19.70
C ILE A 318 5.87 12.85 -19.94
N ASN A 319 6.50 13.19 -21.07
CA ASN A 319 7.77 12.60 -21.49
C ASN A 319 8.45 13.55 -22.49
N PRO A 320 9.75 13.91 -22.34
CA PRO A 320 10.45 14.85 -23.20
C PRO A 320 10.76 14.32 -24.60
N THR A 321 10.72 12.99 -24.81
CA THR A 321 11.11 12.37 -26.09
C THR A 321 10.25 12.86 -27.25
N GLY A 322 10.88 13.50 -28.22
CA GLY A 322 10.21 14.03 -29.42
C GLY A 322 9.30 15.25 -29.18
N LYS A 323 9.28 15.86 -27.98
CA LYS A 323 8.36 16.93 -27.60
C LYS A 323 9.11 18.21 -27.18
N SER A 324 9.38 19.10 -28.11
CA SER A 324 10.15 20.33 -27.87
C SER A 324 9.53 21.26 -26.81
N LYS A 325 8.20 21.40 -26.80
CA LYS A 325 7.49 22.21 -25.79
C LYS A 325 7.63 21.63 -24.39
N PHE A 326 7.56 20.31 -24.26
CA PHE A 326 7.72 19.64 -22.95
C PHE A 326 9.18 19.78 -22.46
N LYS A 327 10.17 19.62 -23.34
CA LYS A 327 11.58 19.88 -23.00
C LYS A 327 11.78 21.30 -22.49
N GLN A 328 11.16 22.30 -23.15
CA GLN A 328 11.25 23.68 -22.72
C GLN A 328 10.59 23.89 -21.34
N ALA A 329 9.41 23.30 -21.12
CA ALA A 329 8.73 23.37 -19.83
C ALA A 329 9.58 22.81 -18.68
N LEU A 330 10.32 21.70 -18.91
CA LEU A 330 11.25 21.16 -17.94
C LEU A 330 12.41 22.13 -17.64
N ARG A 331 13.03 22.74 -18.67
CA ARG A 331 14.11 23.73 -18.49
C ARG A 331 13.65 24.98 -17.75
N ASP A 332 12.45 25.44 -18.06
CA ASP A 332 11.85 26.64 -17.46
C ASP A 332 11.21 26.34 -16.09
N ASN A 333 11.24 25.06 -15.65
CA ASN A 333 10.55 24.61 -14.45
C ASN A 333 9.06 24.98 -14.43
N ASN A 334 8.41 24.94 -15.61
CA ASN A 334 7.01 25.28 -15.82
C ASN A 334 6.11 24.09 -15.44
N MET A 335 5.82 23.96 -14.15
CA MET A 335 5.01 22.89 -13.62
C MET A 335 3.55 22.96 -14.09
N GLU A 336 3.01 24.16 -14.32
CA GLU A 336 1.65 24.35 -14.81
C GLU A 336 1.43 23.61 -16.14
N TYR A 337 2.36 23.74 -17.09
CA TYR A 337 2.28 23.02 -18.36
C TYR A 337 2.34 21.49 -18.18
N ILE A 338 3.18 21.02 -17.27
CA ILE A 338 3.30 19.58 -16.97
C ILE A 338 1.99 19.03 -16.40
N LEU A 339 1.39 19.75 -15.46
CA LEU A 339 0.11 19.38 -14.85
C LEU A 339 -1.03 19.42 -15.88
N GLU A 340 -1.08 20.43 -16.75
CA GLU A 340 -2.05 20.47 -17.86
C GLU A 340 -1.97 19.23 -18.77
N GLU A 341 -0.75 18.77 -19.10
CA GLU A 341 -0.59 17.54 -19.91
C GLU A 341 -1.11 16.31 -19.13
N GLY A 342 -0.97 16.28 -17.82
CA GLY A 342 -1.56 15.23 -16.97
C GLY A 342 -3.09 15.26 -16.99
N VAL A 343 -3.69 16.43 -16.75
CA VAL A 343 -5.15 16.62 -16.73
C VAL A 343 -5.77 16.28 -18.09
N LYS A 344 -5.19 16.76 -19.19
CA LYS A 344 -5.68 16.45 -20.55
C LYS A 344 -5.71 14.94 -20.83
N GLN A 345 -4.73 14.19 -20.33
CA GLN A 345 -4.70 12.74 -20.51
C GLN A 345 -5.74 12.04 -19.62
N ALA A 346 -5.92 12.50 -18.39
CA ALA A 346 -6.95 12.00 -17.49
C ALA A 346 -8.35 12.19 -18.08
N ASP A 347 -8.64 13.40 -18.60
CA ASP A 347 -9.91 13.75 -19.25
C ASP A 347 -10.13 12.92 -20.53
N SER A 348 -9.06 12.48 -21.18
CA SER A 348 -9.11 11.64 -22.39
C SER A 348 -9.15 10.13 -22.08
N GLY A 349 -9.29 9.74 -20.82
CA GLY A 349 -9.52 8.35 -20.40
C GLY A 349 -8.25 7.53 -20.12
N ALA A 350 -7.12 8.17 -19.83
CA ALA A 350 -5.99 7.47 -19.25
C ALA A 350 -6.35 6.87 -17.88
N HIS A 351 -5.87 5.67 -17.61
CA HIS A 351 -6.03 5.01 -16.31
C HIS A 351 -4.81 5.21 -15.42
N ILE A 352 -3.63 5.32 -16.02
CA ILE A 352 -2.32 5.55 -15.38
C ILE A 352 -1.62 6.63 -16.21
N LEU A 353 -0.76 7.44 -15.58
CA LEU A 353 0.09 8.41 -16.29
C LEU A 353 1.54 7.96 -16.23
N ASP A 354 2.19 7.82 -17.38
CA ASP A 354 3.64 7.67 -17.50
C ASP A 354 4.32 9.01 -17.28
N VAL A 355 5.29 9.05 -16.36
CA VAL A 355 5.98 10.27 -15.93
C VAL A 355 7.47 10.11 -16.14
N ASN A 356 7.98 10.73 -17.19
CA ASN A 356 9.40 10.83 -17.51
C ASN A 356 9.80 12.30 -17.60
N VAL A 357 10.82 12.68 -16.83
CA VAL A 357 11.37 14.05 -16.81
C VAL A 357 12.86 14.07 -17.17
N GLY A 358 13.40 12.95 -17.64
CA GLY A 358 14.81 12.78 -17.97
C GLY A 358 15.26 13.74 -19.07
N LEU A 359 16.06 14.72 -18.71
CA LEU A 359 16.68 15.68 -19.60
C LEU A 359 18.10 16.02 -19.09
N PRO A 360 19.15 15.87 -19.92
CA PRO A 360 20.53 16.00 -19.47
C PRO A 360 20.88 17.33 -18.78
N GLU A 361 20.13 18.40 -19.06
CA GLU A 361 20.45 19.75 -18.57
C GLU A 361 19.75 20.11 -17.24
N ILE A 362 19.02 19.17 -16.60
CA ILE A 362 18.29 19.45 -15.36
C ILE A 362 18.66 18.45 -14.25
N ASP A 363 18.37 18.81 -13.01
CA ASP A 363 18.41 17.89 -11.86
C ASP A 363 17.18 16.96 -11.95
N GLU A 364 17.36 15.79 -12.55
CA GLU A 364 16.30 14.82 -12.77
C GLU A 364 15.69 14.32 -11.46
N PRO A 365 16.47 13.92 -10.41
CA PRO A 365 15.92 13.52 -9.13
C PRO A 365 14.99 14.56 -8.50
N ALA A 366 15.42 15.81 -8.42
CA ALA A 366 14.62 16.90 -7.86
C ALA A 366 13.36 17.17 -8.70
N MET A 367 13.48 17.16 -10.04
CA MET A 367 12.36 17.36 -10.96
C MET A 367 11.35 16.21 -10.89
N MET A 368 11.81 14.96 -10.85
CA MET A 368 10.95 13.78 -10.75
C MET A 368 10.15 13.80 -9.42
N ARG A 369 10.85 14.00 -8.31
CA ARG A 369 10.22 14.12 -6.99
C ARG A 369 9.12 15.20 -7.00
N ARG A 370 9.43 16.38 -7.53
CA ARG A 370 8.49 17.50 -7.61
C ARG A 370 7.32 17.19 -8.52
N THR A 371 7.56 16.66 -9.72
CA THR A 371 6.51 16.34 -10.69
C THR A 371 5.54 15.29 -10.13
N VAL A 372 6.06 14.24 -9.49
CA VAL A 372 5.24 13.21 -8.85
C VAL A 372 4.39 13.81 -7.72
N TYR A 373 4.97 14.65 -6.87
CA TYR A 373 4.25 15.31 -5.78
C TYR A 373 3.11 16.20 -6.31
N GLU A 374 3.39 17.04 -7.28
CA GLU A 374 2.40 17.99 -7.85
C GLU A 374 1.29 17.26 -8.62
N LEU A 375 1.61 16.22 -9.39
CA LEU A 375 0.59 15.41 -10.09
C LEU A 375 -0.37 14.73 -9.10
N GLN A 376 0.15 14.14 -8.03
CA GLN A 376 -0.70 13.52 -7.00
C GLN A 376 -1.57 14.53 -6.25
N SER A 377 -1.18 15.81 -6.23
CA SER A 377 -1.93 16.88 -5.59
C SER A 377 -3.18 17.29 -6.39
N VAL A 378 -3.20 17.01 -7.71
CA VAL A 378 -4.28 17.44 -8.61
C VAL A 378 -5.03 16.28 -9.27
N LEU A 379 -4.44 15.08 -9.33
CA LEU A 379 -5.02 13.92 -10.03
C LEU A 379 -5.10 12.69 -9.14
N PRO A 380 -6.24 11.97 -9.14
CA PRO A 380 -6.39 10.72 -8.42
C PRO A 380 -5.85 9.49 -9.18
N LEU A 381 -5.21 9.66 -10.34
CA LEU A 381 -4.69 8.55 -11.14
C LEU A 381 -3.36 8.02 -10.60
N PRO A 382 -3.14 6.70 -10.64
CA PRO A 382 -1.82 6.14 -10.41
C PRO A 382 -0.79 6.65 -11.42
N LEU A 383 0.49 6.67 -11.00
CA LEU A 383 1.60 7.07 -11.87
C LEU A 383 2.51 5.88 -12.16
N GLN A 384 3.05 5.87 -13.37
CA GLN A 384 4.21 5.08 -13.77
C GLN A 384 5.43 5.98 -13.69
N ILE A 385 6.37 5.67 -12.79
CA ILE A 385 7.63 6.39 -12.62
C ILE A 385 8.59 5.86 -13.67
N ASP A 386 8.88 6.66 -14.69
CA ASP A 386 9.72 6.28 -15.84
C ASP A 386 11.06 7.02 -15.80
N THR A 387 12.08 6.32 -15.34
CA THR A 387 13.47 6.82 -15.31
C THR A 387 14.48 5.69 -15.27
N THR A 388 15.66 5.94 -15.82
CA THR A 388 16.84 5.06 -15.68
C THR A 388 17.75 5.47 -14.54
N ASP A 389 17.51 6.63 -13.88
CA ASP A 389 18.28 7.09 -12.73
C ASP A 389 17.68 6.51 -11.44
N PRO A 390 18.39 5.61 -10.73
CA PRO A 390 17.90 5.01 -9.50
C PRO A 390 17.70 6.02 -8.36
N VAL A 391 18.41 7.14 -8.37
CA VAL A 391 18.23 8.21 -7.37
C VAL A 391 16.92 8.96 -7.62
N ALA A 392 16.63 9.29 -8.88
CA ALA A 392 15.34 9.88 -9.27
C ALA A 392 14.19 8.94 -8.94
N MET A 393 14.35 7.64 -9.24
CA MET A 393 13.37 6.61 -8.93
C MET A 393 13.11 6.51 -7.43
N GLU A 394 14.16 6.42 -6.59
CA GLU A 394 14.03 6.32 -5.14
C GLU A 394 13.33 7.55 -4.56
N GLN A 395 13.74 8.76 -4.95
CA GLN A 395 13.13 9.99 -4.46
C GLN A 395 11.64 10.09 -4.81
N ALA A 396 11.25 9.64 -5.99
CA ALA A 396 9.84 9.58 -6.40
C ALA A 396 9.07 8.52 -5.61
N MET A 397 9.58 7.28 -5.53
CA MET A 397 8.94 6.18 -4.80
C MET A 397 8.74 6.52 -3.33
N ARG A 398 9.70 7.20 -2.70
CA ARG A 398 9.64 7.57 -1.29
C ARG A 398 8.41 8.42 -0.97
N ILE A 399 8.13 9.44 -1.79
CA ILE A 399 7.03 10.38 -1.54
C ILE A 399 5.74 9.99 -2.28
N TYR A 400 5.73 8.90 -3.02
CA TYR A 400 4.55 8.47 -3.76
C TYR A 400 3.48 7.92 -2.80
N ASN A 401 2.28 8.51 -2.84
CA ASN A 401 1.15 8.06 -2.03
C ASN A 401 0.34 6.97 -2.77
N GLY A 402 0.66 5.72 -2.49
CA GLY A 402 0.10 4.55 -3.15
C GLY A 402 1.16 3.52 -3.51
N LYS A 403 0.80 2.56 -4.37
CA LYS A 403 1.70 1.57 -4.98
C LYS A 403 1.93 1.93 -6.45
N PRO A 404 3.08 2.54 -6.81
CA PRO A 404 3.34 3.02 -8.17
C PRO A 404 3.63 1.89 -9.16
N MET A 405 3.58 2.19 -10.44
CA MET A 405 4.24 1.41 -11.48
C MET A 405 5.66 1.93 -11.70
N ILE A 406 6.64 1.05 -11.87
CA ILE A 406 8.06 1.38 -11.97
C ILE A 406 8.56 1.00 -13.36
N ASN A 407 9.01 1.96 -14.14
CA ASN A 407 9.52 1.78 -15.48
C ASN A 407 10.99 2.23 -15.54
N SER A 408 12.01 1.34 -15.59
CA SER A 408 11.89 -0.11 -15.71
C SER A 408 13.14 -0.82 -15.19
N VAL A 409 13.04 -2.14 -15.09
CA VAL A 409 14.19 -3.04 -15.11
C VAL A 409 14.32 -3.71 -16.48
N ASN A 410 15.41 -4.43 -16.71
CA ASN A 410 15.59 -5.32 -17.84
C ASN A 410 16.33 -6.60 -17.39
N GLY A 411 16.56 -7.55 -18.29
CA GLY A 411 17.23 -8.80 -17.97
C GLY A 411 18.73 -8.70 -17.62
N LYS A 412 19.31 -7.49 -17.56
CA LYS A 412 20.68 -7.29 -17.08
C LYS A 412 20.70 -7.36 -15.56
N GLU A 413 21.55 -8.23 -15.02
CA GLU A 413 21.61 -8.48 -13.56
C GLU A 413 21.94 -7.19 -12.77
N GLU A 414 22.87 -6.38 -13.28
CA GLU A 414 23.26 -5.12 -12.65
C GLU A 414 22.05 -4.20 -12.40
N ILE A 415 21.18 -4.04 -13.41
CA ILE A 415 20.00 -3.18 -13.31
C ILE A 415 18.98 -3.76 -12.32
N MET A 416 18.74 -5.06 -12.35
CA MET A 416 17.82 -5.72 -11.43
C MET A 416 18.29 -5.59 -9.97
N HIS A 417 19.58 -5.80 -9.72
CA HIS A 417 20.16 -5.66 -8.38
C HIS A 417 20.21 -4.21 -7.88
N GLN A 418 20.11 -3.23 -8.78
CA GLN A 418 20.01 -1.81 -8.43
C GLN A 418 18.58 -1.38 -8.09
N ILE A 419 17.57 -1.87 -8.83
CA ILE A 419 16.19 -1.41 -8.74
C ILE A 419 15.33 -2.28 -7.78
N PHE A 420 15.51 -3.60 -7.76
CA PHE A 420 14.69 -4.46 -6.90
C PHE A 420 14.78 -4.15 -5.40
N PRO A 421 15.93 -3.72 -4.83
CA PRO A 421 15.96 -3.23 -3.45
C PRO A 421 15.04 -2.03 -3.19
N LEU A 422 14.87 -1.12 -4.15
CA LEU A 422 13.94 0.01 -4.04
C LEU A 422 12.49 -0.48 -4.01
N VAL A 423 12.16 -1.42 -4.90
CA VAL A 423 10.83 -2.06 -4.93
C VAL A 423 10.56 -2.82 -3.63
N GLN A 424 11.57 -3.50 -3.10
CA GLN A 424 11.49 -4.20 -1.81
C GLN A 424 11.18 -3.23 -0.66
N LYS A 425 11.75 -2.03 -0.69
CA LYS A 425 11.61 -1.02 0.37
C LYS A 425 10.30 -0.24 0.29
N TYR A 426 9.92 0.21 -0.91
CA TYR A 426 8.82 1.15 -1.11
C TYR A 426 7.56 0.54 -1.71
N GLY A 427 7.64 -0.70 -2.21
CA GLY A 427 6.58 -1.32 -3.00
C GLY A 427 6.54 -0.79 -4.44
N GLY A 428 5.85 -1.49 -5.31
CA GLY A 428 5.65 -1.11 -6.70
C GLY A 428 5.35 -2.30 -7.60
N THR A 429 4.76 -2.03 -8.75
CA THR A 429 4.60 -2.98 -9.86
C THR A 429 5.64 -2.65 -10.92
N VAL A 430 6.54 -3.58 -11.23
CA VAL A 430 7.73 -3.32 -12.04
C VAL A 430 7.50 -3.69 -13.49
N VAL A 431 7.83 -2.78 -14.41
CA VAL A 431 7.97 -3.09 -15.84
C VAL A 431 9.32 -3.74 -16.09
N GLY A 432 9.31 -4.94 -16.65
CA GLY A 432 10.50 -5.69 -17.06
C GLY A 432 10.66 -5.69 -18.58
N LEU A 433 11.68 -5.02 -19.10
CA LEU A 433 11.97 -5.00 -20.54
C LEU A 433 12.56 -6.36 -20.95
N ALA A 434 12.01 -6.99 -21.99
CA ALA A 434 12.45 -8.27 -22.51
C ALA A 434 13.76 -8.16 -23.32
N LEU A 435 14.82 -7.61 -22.72
CA LEU A 435 16.19 -7.51 -23.24
C LEU A 435 17.18 -7.81 -22.10
N ASP A 436 18.37 -8.28 -22.44
CA ASP A 436 19.45 -8.58 -21.50
C ASP A 436 20.83 -8.11 -22.00
N GLU A 437 21.90 -8.71 -21.48
CA GLU A 437 23.28 -8.39 -21.84
C GLU A 437 23.57 -8.66 -23.32
N ALA A 438 22.87 -9.62 -23.94
CA ALA A 438 23.01 -9.95 -25.36
C ALA A 438 22.20 -9.01 -26.28
N GLY A 439 21.36 -8.15 -25.70
CA GLY A 439 20.48 -7.23 -26.41
C GLY A 439 19.02 -7.70 -26.43
N ILE A 440 18.29 -7.31 -27.47
CA ILE A 440 16.87 -7.66 -27.65
C ILE A 440 16.79 -8.94 -28.47
N PRO A 441 16.20 -10.04 -27.94
CA PRO A 441 16.04 -11.28 -28.71
C PRO A 441 15.11 -11.09 -29.91
N ASP A 442 15.49 -11.73 -31.05
CA ASP A 442 14.75 -11.67 -32.32
C ASP A 442 13.56 -12.64 -32.39
N THR A 443 13.28 -13.39 -31.33
CA THR A 443 12.17 -14.36 -31.25
C THR A 443 11.34 -14.19 -29.99
N ALA A 444 10.09 -14.63 -30.02
CA ALA A 444 9.19 -14.60 -28.87
C ALA A 444 9.71 -15.49 -27.74
N GLU A 445 10.25 -16.67 -28.06
CA GLU A 445 10.82 -17.60 -27.08
C GLU A 445 12.03 -16.98 -26.37
N GLY A 446 12.90 -16.28 -27.10
CA GLY A 446 14.03 -15.57 -26.53
C GLY A 446 13.59 -14.48 -25.56
N ARG A 447 12.57 -13.68 -25.92
CA ARG A 447 11.99 -12.65 -25.04
C ARG A 447 11.32 -13.26 -23.81
N LEU A 448 10.63 -14.39 -23.95
CA LEU A 448 10.07 -15.14 -22.83
C LEU A 448 11.17 -15.67 -21.88
N ALA A 449 12.31 -16.10 -22.41
CA ALA A 449 13.44 -16.54 -21.59
C ALA A 449 13.99 -15.39 -20.73
N VAL A 450 14.11 -14.18 -21.30
CA VAL A 450 14.48 -12.98 -20.54
C VAL A 450 13.44 -12.65 -19.47
N ALA A 451 12.14 -12.73 -19.79
CA ALA A 451 11.08 -12.52 -18.81
C ALA A 451 11.19 -13.49 -17.63
N LYS A 452 11.46 -14.78 -17.89
CA LYS A 452 11.70 -15.79 -16.84
C LYS A 452 12.90 -15.43 -15.96
N LYS A 453 14.02 -14.98 -16.56
CA LYS A 453 15.19 -14.49 -15.79
C LYS A 453 14.81 -13.34 -14.86
N ILE A 454 13.98 -12.39 -15.34
CA ILE A 454 13.50 -11.27 -14.51
C ILE A 454 12.66 -11.77 -13.33
N TYR A 455 11.72 -12.70 -13.55
CA TYR A 455 10.92 -13.30 -12.47
C TYR A 455 11.77 -14.04 -11.45
N ASP A 456 12.76 -14.82 -11.90
CA ASP A 456 13.63 -15.63 -11.03
C ASP A 456 14.50 -14.74 -10.11
N ILE A 457 15.06 -13.66 -10.65
CA ILE A 457 15.86 -12.72 -9.85
C ILE A 457 14.94 -11.89 -8.92
N ALA A 458 13.79 -11.45 -9.39
CA ALA A 458 12.81 -10.72 -8.57
C ALA A 458 12.37 -11.54 -7.34
N ALA A 459 12.19 -12.85 -7.50
CA ALA A 459 11.84 -13.76 -6.41
C ALA A 459 12.87 -13.76 -5.28
N GLN A 460 14.17 -13.54 -5.57
CA GLN A 460 15.23 -13.45 -4.56
C GLN A 460 15.06 -12.23 -3.64
N TYR A 461 14.38 -11.18 -4.15
CA TYR A 461 13.99 -9.99 -3.40
C TYR A 461 12.58 -10.11 -2.81
N GLY A 462 11.93 -11.29 -2.94
CA GLY A 462 10.55 -11.54 -2.52
C GLY A 462 9.52 -10.74 -3.32
N ILE A 463 9.85 -10.26 -4.52
CA ILE A 463 8.90 -9.65 -5.45
C ILE A 463 8.17 -10.77 -6.17
N LYS A 464 6.85 -10.77 -6.08
CA LYS A 464 6.01 -11.83 -6.65
C LYS A 464 5.72 -11.57 -8.14
N PRO A 465 5.41 -12.61 -8.94
CA PRO A 465 5.06 -12.44 -10.36
C PRO A 465 3.91 -11.45 -10.60
N LYS A 466 2.95 -11.37 -9.69
CA LYS A 466 1.85 -10.40 -9.75
C LYS A 466 2.31 -8.93 -9.73
N ASP A 467 3.52 -8.66 -9.25
CA ASP A 467 4.10 -7.31 -9.16
C ASP A 467 5.08 -7.02 -10.31
N ILE A 468 5.06 -7.85 -11.37
CA ILE A 468 5.89 -7.69 -12.56
C ILE A 468 5.01 -7.67 -13.82
N VAL A 469 5.25 -6.70 -14.69
CA VAL A 469 4.60 -6.56 -16.00
C VAL A 469 5.67 -6.52 -17.07
N ILE A 470 5.64 -7.43 -18.04
CA ILE A 470 6.70 -7.55 -19.05
C ILE A 470 6.40 -6.63 -20.23
N ASP A 471 7.35 -5.76 -20.57
CA ASP A 471 7.36 -5.09 -21.86
C ASP A 471 7.97 -6.03 -22.92
N ALA A 472 7.11 -6.49 -23.82
CA ALA A 472 7.49 -7.36 -24.92
C ALA A 472 8.33 -6.66 -26.01
N LEU A 473 8.60 -5.39 -25.86
CA LEU A 473 9.39 -4.49 -26.74
C LEU A 473 8.84 -4.33 -28.15
N THR A 474 8.20 -3.20 -28.38
CA THR A 474 7.74 -2.81 -29.71
C THR A 474 8.89 -2.21 -30.51
N MET A 475 9.40 -2.97 -31.50
CA MET A 475 10.39 -2.50 -32.46
C MET A 475 9.69 -1.88 -33.67
N THR A 476 10.32 -0.88 -34.27
CA THR A 476 9.71 -0.20 -35.42
C THR A 476 9.68 -1.07 -36.68
N MET A 477 8.56 -1.08 -37.38
CA MET A 477 8.43 -1.75 -38.68
C MET A 477 9.31 -1.15 -39.80
N SER A 478 9.88 0.05 -39.61
CA SER A 478 10.80 0.66 -40.58
C SER A 478 12.14 -0.07 -40.64
N THR A 479 12.54 -0.81 -39.60
CA THR A 479 13.80 -1.56 -39.56
C THR A 479 13.60 -3.05 -39.81
N ASP A 480 12.45 -3.63 -39.39
CA ASP A 480 12.11 -5.03 -39.60
C ASP A 480 10.60 -5.19 -39.77
N ASN A 481 10.17 -5.69 -40.93
CA ASN A 481 8.76 -5.89 -41.26
C ASN A 481 8.09 -6.98 -40.36
N ASN A 482 8.87 -7.86 -39.74
CA ASN A 482 8.36 -8.92 -38.87
C ASN A 482 8.28 -8.50 -37.40
N SER A 483 8.78 -7.34 -37.05
CA SER A 483 8.84 -6.87 -35.65
C SER A 483 7.47 -6.87 -34.95
N ALA A 484 6.42 -6.50 -35.66
CA ALA A 484 5.06 -6.51 -35.12
C ALA A 484 4.63 -7.93 -34.72
N ASN A 485 4.87 -8.94 -35.57
CA ASN A 485 4.49 -10.33 -35.25
C ASN A 485 5.27 -10.87 -34.06
N ILE A 486 6.58 -10.64 -33.99
CA ILE A 486 7.42 -11.08 -32.85
C ILE A 486 6.89 -10.48 -31.56
N THR A 487 6.54 -9.18 -31.55
CA THR A 487 5.98 -8.51 -30.38
C THR A 487 4.63 -9.12 -29.99
N LEU A 488 3.72 -9.34 -30.93
CA LEU A 488 2.40 -9.93 -30.68
C LEU A 488 2.50 -11.38 -30.17
N ASP A 489 3.40 -12.18 -30.74
CA ASP A 489 3.66 -13.55 -30.31
C ASP A 489 4.25 -13.57 -28.88
N THR A 490 5.17 -12.63 -28.58
CA THR A 490 5.70 -12.47 -27.22
C THR A 490 4.59 -12.14 -26.22
N VAL A 491 3.66 -11.26 -26.55
CA VAL A 491 2.49 -10.94 -25.71
C VAL A 491 1.65 -12.19 -25.44
N ARG A 492 1.39 -13.01 -26.49
CA ARG A 492 0.62 -14.26 -26.36
C ARG A 492 1.31 -15.26 -25.45
N GLU A 493 2.64 -15.45 -25.65
CA GLU A 493 3.45 -16.38 -24.85
C GLU A 493 3.49 -16.00 -23.36
N ILE A 494 3.75 -14.71 -23.06
CA ILE A 494 3.77 -14.22 -21.68
C ILE A 494 2.41 -14.43 -21.02
N LYS A 495 1.32 -14.08 -21.72
CA LYS A 495 -0.05 -14.28 -21.22
C LYS A 495 -0.37 -15.75 -21.00
N ALA A 496 0.01 -16.62 -21.91
CA ALA A 496 -0.20 -18.06 -21.80
C ALA A 496 0.49 -18.66 -20.55
N HIS A 497 1.59 -18.04 -20.09
CA HIS A 497 2.28 -18.39 -18.84
C HIS A 497 1.76 -17.63 -17.60
N GLY A 498 0.62 -16.94 -17.69
CA GLY A 498 0.01 -16.22 -16.58
C GLY A 498 0.60 -14.81 -16.32
N GLY A 499 1.57 -14.36 -17.11
CA GLY A 499 2.19 -13.04 -16.97
C GLY A 499 1.29 -11.90 -17.45
N ARG A 500 1.67 -10.66 -17.07
CA ARG A 500 1.05 -9.41 -17.54
C ARG A 500 2.01 -8.72 -18.49
N THR A 501 1.46 -8.00 -19.48
CA THR A 501 2.26 -7.32 -20.50
C THR A 501 1.92 -5.85 -20.63
N VAL A 502 2.93 -5.05 -20.99
CA VAL A 502 2.80 -3.65 -21.38
C VAL A 502 3.54 -3.41 -22.70
N LEU A 503 3.13 -2.44 -23.47
CA LEU A 503 3.80 -2.02 -24.71
C LEU A 503 3.82 -0.51 -24.85
N GLY A 504 4.98 0.04 -25.24
CA GLY A 504 5.10 1.36 -25.85
C GLY A 504 4.60 1.31 -27.30
N VAL A 505 3.29 1.43 -27.49
CA VAL A 505 2.62 1.16 -28.79
C VAL A 505 3.13 2.08 -29.91
N SER A 506 3.41 3.34 -29.60
CA SER A 506 3.81 4.34 -30.58
C SER A 506 5.17 4.06 -31.26
N ASN A 507 5.98 3.15 -30.71
CA ASN A 507 7.27 2.77 -31.26
C ASN A 507 7.15 2.03 -32.60
N ILE A 508 6.06 1.28 -32.82
CA ILE A 508 5.85 0.48 -34.03
C ILE A 508 5.96 1.30 -35.32
N SER A 509 5.51 2.54 -35.29
CA SER A 509 5.43 3.44 -36.45
C SER A 509 6.56 4.46 -36.53
N PHE A 510 7.61 4.32 -35.70
CA PHE A 510 8.71 5.30 -35.72
C PHE A 510 9.38 5.35 -37.11
N GLY A 511 9.49 6.57 -37.68
CA GLY A 511 10.02 6.77 -39.03
C GLY A 511 9.04 6.50 -40.17
N LEU A 512 7.80 6.09 -39.91
CA LEU A 512 6.78 5.81 -40.92
C LEU A 512 5.78 6.97 -41.08
N PRO A 513 5.14 7.13 -42.26
CA PRO A 513 4.03 8.06 -42.44
C PRO A 513 2.74 7.52 -41.79
N GLN A 514 1.73 8.40 -41.62
CA GLN A 514 0.39 8.04 -41.10
C GLN A 514 0.43 7.27 -39.77
N ARG A 515 1.28 7.69 -38.86
CA ARG A 515 1.59 7.02 -37.59
C ARG A 515 0.34 6.65 -36.77
N GLU A 516 -0.68 7.52 -36.71
CA GLU A 516 -1.90 7.25 -35.92
C GLU A 516 -2.66 6.02 -36.42
N VAL A 517 -2.73 5.82 -37.75
CA VAL A 517 -3.41 4.66 -38.36
C VAL A 517 -2.64 3.38 -38.04
N ILE A 518 -1.32 3.40 -38.12
CA ILE A 518 -0.46 2.25 -37.81
C ILE A 518 -0.56 1.93 -36.31
N ASN A 519 -0.44 2.93 -35.45
CA ASN A 519 -0.48 2.77 -34.01
C ASN A 519 -1.84 2.21 -33.54
N SER A 520 -2.95 2.74 -34.05
CA SER A 520 -4.29 2.28 -33.66
C SER A 520 -4.58 0.85 -34.14
N GLY A 521 -4.15 0.51 -35.36
CA GLY A 521 -4.24 -0.86 -35.87
C GLY A 521 -3.41 -1.85 -35.06
N PHE A 522 -2.15 -1.51 -34.77
CA PHE A 522 -1.27 -2.35 -33.96
C PHE A 522 -1.79 -2.48 -32.52
N PHE A 523 -2.29 -1.41 -31.92
CA PHE A 523 -2.87 -1.45 -30.58
C PHE A 523 -4.06 -2.40 -30.50
N LEU A 524 -4.94 -2.37 -31.49
CA LEU A 524 -6.07 -3.31 -31.58
C LEU A 524 -5.58 -4.77 -31.64
N MET A 525 -4.58 -5.05 -32.51
CA MET A 525 -3.99 -6.39 -32.61
C MET A 525 -3.31 -6.83 -31.30
N ALA A 526 -2.64 -5.94 -30.61
CA ALA A 526 -1.99 -6.21 -29.33
C ALA A 526 -3.01 -6.53 -28.22
N MET A 527 -4.13 -5.80 -28.16
CA MET A 527 -5.23 -6.11 -27.24
C MET A 527 -5.84 -7.47 -27.56
N GLN A 528 -6.02 -7.83 -28.82
CA GLN A 528 -6.49 -9.16 -29.25
C GLN A 528 -5.48 -10.27 -28.90
N ALA A 529 -4.19 -9.98 -28.92
CA ALA A 529 -3.13 -10.90 -28.46
C ALA A 529 -3.11 -11.07 -26.92
N GLY A 530 -3.81 -10.18 -26.19
CA GLY A 530 -3.96 -10.25 -24.73
C GLY A 530 -3.11 -9.25 -23.95
N LEU A 531 -2.74 -8.14 -24.58
CA LEU A 531 -2.03 -7.02 -23.93
C LEU A 531 -2.77 -6.55 -22.67
N SER A 532 -2.05 -6.41 -21.55
CA SER A 532 -2.62 -5.95 -20.28
C SER A 532 -2.64 -4.42 -20.19
N ALA A 533 -1.64 -3.72 -20.74
CA ALA A 533 -1.58 -2.26 -20.74
C ALA A 533 -0.86 -1.72 -21.99
N GLY A 534 -1.34 -0.60 -22.53
CA GLY A 534 -0.69 0.12 -23.63
C GLY A 534 -0.28 1.52 -23.21
N ILE A 535 1.01 1.86 -23.40
CA ILE A 535 1.51 3.23 -23.26
C ILE A 535 1.23 3.92 -24.59
N ILE A 536 0.24 4.84 -24.58
CA ILE A 536 -0.29 5.49 -25.76
C ILE A 536 -0.56 6.99 -25.51
N ASN A 537 -0.80 7.71 -26.59
CA ASN A 537 -1.37 9.06 -26.51
C ASN A 537 -2.91 8.99 -26.42
N PRO A 538 -3.53 9.16 -25.26
CA PRO A 538 -4.98 9.09 -25.12
C PRO A 538 -5.70 10.27 -25.80
N ASN A 539 -4.99 11.37 -26.10
CA ASN A 539 -5.55 12.52 -26.81
C ASN A 539 -5.71 12.23 -28.32
N ALA A 540 -5.12 11.15 -28.83
CA ALA A 540 -5.27 10.75 -30.23
C ALA A 540 -6.58 9.95 -30.43
N ARG A 541 -7.54 10.54 -31.14
CA ARG A 541 -8.88 9.96 -31.32
C ARG A 541 -8.84 8.53 -31.88
N ALA A 542 -7.95 8.25 -32.83
CA ALA A 542 -7.83 6.92 -33.41
C ALA A 542 -7.45 5.84 -32.38
N MET A 543 -6.62 6.19 -31.39
CA MET A 543 -6.21 5.27 -30.33
C MET A 543 -7.38 4.92 -29.41
N ILE A 544 -8.17 5.92 -28.99
CA ILE A 544 -9.35 5.69 -28.16
C ILE A 544 -10.42 4.92 -28.92
N GLN A 545 -10.64 5.22 -30.21
CA GLN A 545 -11.57 4.44 -31.05
C GLN A 545 -11.15 2.97 -31.16
N ALA A 546 -9.87 2.66 -31.30
CA ALA A 546 -9.36 1.30 -31.32
C ALA A 546 -9.63 0.59 -29.97
N TYR A 547 -9.37 1.28 -28.87
CA TYR A 547 -9.67 0.79 -27.53
C TYR A 547 -11.17 0.49 -27.33
N ASP A 548 -12.03 1.45 -27.61
CA ASP A 548 -13.48 1.31 -27.47
C ASP A 548 -14.04 0.20 -28.34
N THR A 549 -13.52 0.05 -29.57
CA THR A 549 -13.90 -1.03 -30.50
C THR A 549 -13.55 -2.39 -29.90
N TYR A 550 -12.34 -2.53 -29.33
CA TYR A 550 -11.95 -3.76 -28.65
C TYR A 550 -12.86 -4.06 -27.44
N ILE A 551 -13.05 -3.08 -26.57
CA ILE A 551 -13.89 -3.25 -25.36
C ILE A 551 -15.33 -3.64 -25.74
N ALA A 552 -15.87 -3.06 -26.81
CA ALA A 552 -17.20 -3.42 -27.30
C ALA A 552 -17.26 -4.85 -27.87
N SER A 553 -16.14 -5.36 -28.43
CA SER A 553 -16.10 -6.71 -29.04
C SER A 553 -15.93 -7.85 -28.04
N VAL A 554 -15.48 -7.57 -26.78
CA VAL A 554 -15.26 -8.57 -25.74
C VAL A 554 -16.31 -8.54 -24.62
N ARG A 555 -17.29 -7.65 -24.74
CA ARG A 555 -18.49 -7.64 -23.89
C ARG A 555 -19.47 -8.72 -24.35
#